data_cf6c21317b24d69b1a3dc357af077fd8
#
_entry.id   cf6c21317b24d69b1a3dc357af077fd8
#
_cell.length_a   1.000
_cell.length_b   1.000
_cell.length_c   1.000
_cell.angle_alpha   90.00
_cell.angle_beta   90.00
_cell.angle_gamma   90.00
#
_symmetry.space_group_name_H-M   'P 1'
#
loop_
_entity.id
_entity.type
_entity.pdbx_description
1 polymer ?
#
loop_
_entity_poly.entity_id
_entity_poly.type
_entity_poly.pdbx_seq_one_letter_code
_entity_poly.pdbx_strand_id
1 'polypeptide(L)'
;IVLATFPANVSIEELNAALNTAALVGVRDVYPDRRGSSIAIAYGMYPDGDDPAAREALSQIQNLEVEGKRPFATAILVPPPLTSVEGSLPDFDLATVRARVPGAAFTLQVAVYKRTDNKAATDADLAQFRKAAEQAVMEYRREGAEAYYYHTARASTVTIGVFAENDYSGRQVRPDGRVTTGTPVPSPALAEVIKKYPHTLVNGQGLAVGTNQRLQPSMVVEIPR
;
A
#
# COMPACT_ATOMS: atom_id res chain seq x y z
N ILE A 1 14.11 -0.92 -5.50
CA ILE A 1 14.75 -1.81 -4.51
C ILE A 1 14.84 -1.06 -3.21
N VAL A 2 14.41 -1.66 -2.09
CA VAL A 2 14.59 -1.10 -0.73
C VAL A 2 15.86 -1.68 -0.13
N LEU A 3 16.76 -0.78 0.30
CA LEU A 3 18.05 -1.10 0.92
C LEU A 3 17.95 -1.16 2.45
N ALA A 4 17.20 -0.25 3.04
CA ALA A 4 16.98 -0.15 4.48
C ALA A 4 15.61 0.49 4.75
N THR A 5 15.05 0.25 5.94
CA THR A 5 13.77 0.84 6.35
C THR A 5 13.92 1.41 7.76
N PHE A 6 13.39 2.61 7.97
CA PHE A 6 13.41 3.36 9.22
C PHE A 6 11.97 3.73 9.64
N PRO A 7 11.71 3.95 10.93
CA PRO A 7 10.43 4.49 11.37
C PRO A 7 10.25 5.93 10.87
N ALA A 8 9.00 6.40 10.70
CA ALA A 8 8.69 7.71 10.13
C ALA A 8 9.24 8.91 10.93
N ASN A 9 9.56 8.69 12.20
CA ASN A 9 10.17 9.69 13.09
C ASN A 9 11.69 9.60 13.17
N VAL A 10 12.33 8.87 12.23
CA VAL A 10 13.80 8.83 12.14
C VAL A 10 14.38 10.23 11.95
N SER A 11 15.52 10.49 12.55
CA SER A 11 16.19 11.79 12.40
C SER A 11 16.74 11.98 10.99
N ILE A 12 16.85 13.25 10.55
CA ILE A 12 17.47 13.60 9.27
C ILE A 12 18.92 13.15 9.22
N GLU A 13 19.62 13.19 10.35
CA GLU A 13 21.01 12.76 10.47
C GLU A 13 21.18 11.26 10.20
N GLU A 14 20.29 10.41 10.76
CA GLU A 14 20.30 8.97 10.52
C GLU A 14 19.96 8.63 9.07
N LEU A 15 18.99 9.34 8.46
CA LEU A 15 18.70 9.18 7.04
C LEU A 15 19.88 9.54 6.15
N ASN A 16 20.50 10.68 6.43
CA ASN A 16 21.69 11.13 5.68
C ASN A 16 22.86 10.16 5.86
N ALA A 17 23.06 9.62 7.05
CA ALA A 17 24.08 8.59 7.29
C ALA A 17 23.84 7.34 6.45
N ALA A 18 22.59 6.89 6.33
CA ALA A 18 22.24 5.74 5.51
C ALA A 18 22.43 6.01 3.99
N LEU A 19 22.04 7.20 3.53
CA LEU A 19 22.26 7.62 2.14
C LEU A 19 23.77 7.71 1.81
N ASN A 20 24.56 8.29 2.72
CA ASN A 20 26.02 8.37 2.59
C ASN A 20 26.66 6.96 2.59
N THR A 21 26.19 6.06 3.43
CA THR A 21 26.67 4.67 3.45
C THR A 21 26.44 4.01 2.11
N ALA A 22 25.26 4.16 1.52
CA ALA A 22 24.96 3.62 0.19
C ALA A 22 25.91 4.22 -0.89
N ALA A 23 26.13 5.52 -0.85
CA ALA A 23 27.04 6.20 -1.78
C ALA A 23 28.49 5.73 -1.65
N LEU A 24 29.00 5.53 -0.42
CA LEU A 24 30.36 5.05 -0.13
C LEU A 24 30.62 3.65 -0.69
N VAL A 25 29.60 2.79 -0.71
CA VAL A 25 29.71 1.45 -1.29
C VAL A 25 29.37 1.40 -2.80
N GLY A 26 29.26 2.56 -3.42
CA GLY A 26 29.06 2.68 -4.87
C GLY A 26 27.61 2.59 -5.35
N VAL A 27 26.62 2.48 -4.45
CA VAL A 27 25.20 2.54 -4.80
C VAL A 27 24.79 4.01 -4.90
N ARG A 28 24.75 4.51 -6.13
CA ARG A 28 24.36 5.90 -6.45
C ARG A 28 22.86 5.95 -6.74
N ASP A 29 22.29 7.16 -6.81
CA ASP A 29 20.87 7.39 -7.13
C ASP A 29 19.90 6.76 -6.13
N VAL A 30 20.32 6.71 -4.85
CA VAL A 30 19.45 6.33 -3.74
C VAL A 30 18.64 7.53 -3.26
N TYR A 31 17.40 7.26 -2.86
CA TYR A 31 16.48 8.30 -2.40
C TYR A 31 15.64 7.81 -1.23
N PRO A 32 15.20 8.71 -0.32
CA PRO A 32 14.25 8.36 0.71
C PRO A 32 12.85 8.23 0.10
N ASP A 33 12.18 7.13 0.41
CA ASP A 33 10.83 6.81 -0.06
C ASP A 33 9.91 6.58 1.15
N ARG A 34 8.93 7.46 1.32
CA ARG A 34 8.01 7.37 2.44
C ARG A 34 6.91 6.35 2.16
N ARG A 35 6.81 5.34 3.05
CA ARG A 35 5.86 4.23 2.95
C ARG A 35 5.07 4.10 4.26
N GLY A 36 3.86 4.65 4.28
CA GLY A 36 3.02 4.64 5.48
C GLY A 36 3.73 5.23 6.70
N SER A 37 3.94 4.43 7.73
CA SER A 37 4.62 4.79 8.98
C SER A 37 6.14 4.58 8.94
N SER A 38 6.73 4.34 7.77
CA SER A 38 8.17 4.12 7.61
C SER A 38 8.76 4.98 6.48
N ILE A 39 10.09 5.12 6.50
CA ILE A 39 10.88 5.71 5.43
C ILE A 39 11.86 4.64 4.96
N ALA A 40 11.82 4.30 3.69
CA ALA A 40 12.75 3.39 3.06
C ALA A 40 13.85 4.18 2.35
N ILE A 41 15.08 3.68 2.38
CA ILE A 41 16.12 4.10 1.43
C ILE A 41 15.96 3.19 0.23
N ALA A 42 15.58 3.79 -0.90
CA ALA A 42 15.26 3.09 -2.13
C ALA A 42 16.29 3.37 -3.21
N TYR A 43 16.46 2.41 -4.13
CA TYR A 43 17.31 2.48 -5.31
C TYR A 43 16.54 2.08 -6.55
N GLY A 44 16.66 2.88 -7.60
CA GLY A 44 16.09 2.60 -8.92
C GLY A 44 14.57 2.62 -8.97
N MET A 45 14.04 2.77 -10.15
CA MET A 45 12.60 2.61 -10.46
C MET A 45 12.47 1.60 -11.59
N TYR A 46 11.72 0.54 -11.35
CA TYR A 46 11.49 -0.54 -12.32
C TYR A 46 9.99 -0.68 -12.57
N PRO A 47 9.58 -1.04 -13.81
CA PRO A 47 8.15 -1.17 -14.16
C PRO A 47 7.39 -2.15 -13.28
N ASP A 48 8.02 -3.28 -12.95
CA ASP A 48 7.46 -4.30 -12.06
C ASP A 48 8.55 -5.14 -11.38
N GLY A 49 8.15 -6.04 -10.47
CA GLY A 49 9.07 -6.92 -9.75
C GLY A 49 9.61 -8.08 -10.57
N ASP A 50 9.04 -8.33 -11.76
CA ASP A 50 9.48 -9.38 -12.67
C ASP A 50 10.45 -8.86 -13.76
N ASP A 51 10.69 -7.54 -13.77
CA ASP A 51 11.67 -6.92 -14.66
C ASP A 51 13.06 -7.57 -14.48
N PRO A 52 13.66 -8.10 -15.55
CA PRO A 52 15.00 -8.72 -15.48
C PRO A 52 16.07 -7.76 -14.95
N ALA A 53 16.00 -6.47 -15.32
CA ALA A 53 16.95 -5.46 -14.83
C ALA A 53 16.78 -5.20 -13.33
N ALA A 54 15.55 -5.25 -12.81
CA ALA A 54 15.29 -5.13 -11.38
C ALA A 54 15.91 -6.29 -10.58
N ARG A 55 15.78 -7.52 -11.09
CA ARG A 55 16.34 -8.72 -10.45
C ARG A 55 17.86 -8.75 -10.51
N GLU A 56 18.44 -8.34 -11.64
CA GLU A 56 19.88 -8.23 -11.78
C GLU A 56 20.45 -7.18 -10.83
N ALA A 57 19.86 -5.98 -10.78
CA ALA A 57 20.27 -4.93 -9.87
C ALA A 57 20.14 -5.36 -8.40
N LEU A 58 19.05 -6.05 -8.04
CA LEU A 58 18.89 -6.61 -6.69
C LEU A 58 20.02 -7.58 -6.34
N SER A 59 20.32 -8.51 -7.26
CA SER A 59 21.40 -9.48 -7.06
C SER A 59 22.76 -8.80 -6.90
N GLN A 60 23.07 -7.79 -7.72
CA GLN A 60 24.29 -7.00 -7.61
C GLN A 60 24.38 -6.30 -6.25
N ILE A 61 23.31 -5.65 -5.81
CA ILE A 61 23.25 -4.93 -4.54
C ILE A 61 23.40 -5.89 -3.35
N GLN A 62 22.72 -7.03 -3.35
CA GLN A 62 22.81 -8.01 -2.28
C GLN A 62 24.20 -8.64 -2.15
N ASN A 63 24.94 -8.73 -3.26
CA ASN A 63 26.29 -9.28 -3.29
C ASN A 63 27.39 -8.21 -3.12
N LEU A 64 27.04 -6.94 -2.98
CA LEU A 64 28.00 -5.87 -2.69
C LEU A 64 28.69 -6.15 -1.37
N GLU A 65 30.02 -6.23 -1.42
CA GLU A 65 30.85 -6.50 -0.26
C GLU A 65 31.80 -5.32 0.01
N VAL A 66 31.82 -4.86 1.24
CA VAL A 66 32.70 -3.79 1.71
C VAL A 66 33.34 -4.23 3.03
N GLU A 67 34.65 -4.27 3.07
CA GLU A 67 35.41 -4.70 4.26
C GLU A 67 34.93 -6.07 4.83
N GLY A 68 34.62 -7.02 3.93
CA GLY A 68 34.14 -8.36 4.32
C GLY A 68 32.69 -8.40 4.81
N LYS A 69 31.93 -7.30 4.69
CA LYS A 69 30.50 -7.22 5.08
C LYS A 69 29.63 -6.97 3.86
N ARG A 70 28.42 -7.53 3.87
CA ARG A 70 27.40 -7.28 2.85
C ARG A 70 26.30 -6.39 3.44
N PRO A 71 26.45 -5.06 3.37
CA PRO A 71 25.55 -4.13 4.05
C PRO A 71 24.10 -4.21 3.53
N PHE A 72 23.91 -4.64 2.29
CA PHE A 72 22.59 -4.73 1.64
C PHE A 72 22.16 -6.17 1.32
N ALA A 73 22.68 -7.17 2.03
CA ALA A 73 22.29 -8.57 1.82
C ALA A 73 20.77 -8.81 2.01
N THR A 74 20.11 -7.96 2.78
CA THR A 74 18.67 -8.01 3.06
C THR A 74 17.83 -7.08 2.15
N ALA A 75 18.43 -6.46 1.13
CA ALA A 75 17.70 -5.66 0.17
C ALA A 75 16.60 -6.47 -0.52
N ILE A 76 15.45 -5.84 -0.79
CA ILE A 76 14.30 -6.49 -1.41
C ILE A 76 13.71 -5.63 -2.53
N LEU A 77 13.12 -6.31 -3.53
CA LEU A 77 12.22 -5.65 -4.47
C LEU A 77 10.90 -5.35 -3.75
N VAL A 78 10.46 -4.12 -3.89
CA VAL A 78 9.14 -3.69 -3.39
C VAL A 78 8.40 -3.00 -4.51
N PRO A 79 7.07 -3.10 -4.56
CA PRO A 79 6.29 -2.35 -5.53
C PRO A 79 6.61 -0.85 -5.41
N PRO A 80 6.64 -0.09 -6.52
CA PRO A 80 6.76 1.37 -6.45
C PRO A 80 5.63 1.95 -5.58
N PRO A 81 5.86 3.13 -4.97
CA PRO A 81 4.78 3.84 -4.28
C PRO A 81 3.61 3.98 -5.24
N LEU A 82 2.41 3.70 -4.74
CA LEU A 82 1.20 3.86 -5.53
C LEU A 82 0.96 5.36 -5.74
N THR A 83 1.41 5.90 -6.86
CA THR A 83 1.05 7.26 -7.26
C THR A 83 -0.43 7.26 -7.63
N SER A 84 -1.21 8.12 -6.99
CA SER A 84 -2.61 8.30 -7.36
C SER A 84 -2.71 8.93 -8.75
N VAL A 85 -3.70 8.50 -9.50
CA VAL A 85 -4.12 9.12 -10.75
C VAL A 85 -5.48 9.73 -10.50
N GLU A 86 -5.65 11.00 -10.87
CA GLU A 86 -6.93 11.70 -10.72
C GLU A 86 -8.04 10.98 -11.47
N GLY A 87 -9.20 10.86 -10.82
CA GLY A 87 -10.41 10.33 -11.41
C GLY A 87 -11.39 11.44 -11.79
N SER A 88 -12.57 11.05 -12.30
CA SER A 88 -13.59 12.00 -12.74
C SER A 88 -14.48 12.54 -11.60
N LEU A 89 -14.40 11.96 -10.40
CA LEU A 89 -15.24 12.28 -9.24
C LEU A 89 -14.39 12.70 -8.04
N PRO A 90 -13.80 13.92 -8.02
CA PRO A 90 -12.80 14.32 -7.01
C PRO A 90 -13.30 14.23 -5.56
N ASP A 91 -14.62 14.38 -5.33
CA ASP A 91 -15.21 14.25 -3.99
C ASP A 91 -15.13 12.83 -3.43
N PHE A 92 -14.96 11.84 -4.29
CA PHE A 92 -14.91 10.41 -3.94
C PHE A 92 -13.52 9.80 -4.12
N ASP A 93 -12.51 10.64 -4.39
CA ASP A 93 -11.12 10.21 -4.48
C ASP A 93 -10.55 10.01 -3.07
N LEU A 94 -10.11 8.78 -2.78
CA LEU A 94 -9.50 8.42 -1.50
C LEU A 94 -8.21 9.22 -1.22
N ALA A 95 -7.46 9.60 -2.26
CA ALA A 95 -6.24 10.38 -2.11
C ALA A 95 -6.49 11.75 -1.45
N THR A 96 -7.69 12.31 -1.58
CA THR A 96 -8.05 13.61 -1.01
C THR A 96 -8.65 13.51 0.41
N VAL A 97 -8.95 12.31 0.88
CA VAL A 97 -9.69 12.09 2.14
C VAL A 97 -8.94 12.63 3.36
N ARG A 98 -7.63 12.39 3.45
CA ARG A 98 -6.85 12.88 4.61
C ARG A 98 -6.84 14.40 4.75
N ALA A 99 -6.91 15.12 3.64
CA ALA A 99 -6.99 16.58 3.67
C ALA A 99 -8.36 17.09 4.18
N ARG A 100 -9.41 16.29 3.99
CA ARG A 100 -10.79 16.65 4.34
C ARG A 100 -11.24 16.10 5.70
N VAL A 101 -10.71 14.95 6.10
CA VAL A 101 -11.08 14.24 7.32
C VAL A 101 -9.87 14.14 8.25
N PRO A 102 -9.75 15.00 9.27
CA PRO A 102 -8.67 14.93 10.23
C PRO A 102 -8.63 13.58 10.95
N GLY A 103 -7.45 12.99 11.05
CA GLY A 103 -7.28 11.70 11.71
C GLY A 103 -7.61 10.46 10.86
N ALA A 104 -8.03 10.65 9.60
CA ALA A 104 -8.25 9.55 8.66
C ALA A 104 -6.97 8.72 8.48
N ALA A 105 -7.02 7.43 8.78
CA ALA A 105 -5.87 6.52 8.73
C ALA A 105 -6.14 5.29 7.88
N PHE A 106 -7.30 4.67 8.04
CA PHE A 106 -7.65 3.40 7.41
C PHE A 106 -8.98 3.46 6.68
N THR A 107 -9.15 2.53 5.75
CA THR A 107 -10.40 2.25 5.01
C THR A 107 -10.49 0.76 4.73
N LEU A 108 -11.68 0.25 4.39
CA LEU A 108 -11.89 -1.15 4.02
C LEU A 108 -11.92 -1.31 2.50
N GLN A 109 -10.95 -2.01 1.90
CA GLN A 109 -10.95 -2.34 0.48
C GLN A 109 -11.97 -3.45 0.20
N VAL A 110 -12.94 -3.17 -0.69
CA VAL A 110 -14.04 -4.06 -1.04
C VAL A 110 -14.06 -4.46 -2.51
N ALA A 111 -13.35 -3.74 -3.38
CA ALA A 111 -13.18 -4.13 -4.78
C ALA A 111 -11.85 -3.68 -5.33
N VAL A 112 -11.36 -4.42 -6.34
CA VAL A 112 -10.18 -4.07 -7.14
C VAL A 112 -10.46 -4.40 -8.62
N TYR A 113 -10.13 -3.45 -9.48
CA TYR A 113 -10.21 -3.57 -10.94
C TYR A 113 -8.81 -3.59 -11.50
N LYS A 114 -8.39 -4.71 -12.04
CA LYS A 114 -7.03 -4.95 -12.53
C LYS A 114 -6.98 -6.08 -13.55
N ARG A 115 -5.88 -6.21 -14.26
CA ARG A 115 -5.60 -7.44 -15.04
C ARG A 115 -5.38 -8.63 -14.10
N THR A 116 -5.83 -9.79 -14.52
CA THR A 116 -5.69 -11.06 -13.77
C THR A 116 -4.74 -12.05 -14.46
N ASP A 117 -4.19 -11.68 -15.63
CA ASP A 117 -3.31 -12.51 -16.45
C ASP A 117 -1.82 -12.17 -16.25
N ASN A 118 -1.46 -11.42 -15.21
CA ASN A 118 -0.10 -10.97 -14.87
C ASN A 118 0.61 -10.13 -15.97
N LYS A 119 -0.16 -9.62 -16.95
CA LYS A 119 0.39 -8.69 -17.95
C LYS A 119 0.25 -7.24 -17.49
N ALA A 120 1.09 -6.36 -18.02
CA ALA A 120 0.92 -4.93 -17.83
C ALA A 120 -0.44 -4.47 -18.38
N ALA A 121 -1.12 -3.59 -17.65
CA ALA A 121 -2.36 -2.99 -18.11
C ALA A 121 -2.06 -1.99 -19.25
N THR A 122 -2.84 -2.04 -20.31
CA THR A 122 -2.84 -1.02 -21.35
C THR A 122 -3.60 0.23 -20.91
N ASP A 123 -3.43 1.35 -21.61
CA ASP A 123 -4.20 2.57 -21.32
C ASP A 123 -5.72 2.34 -21.45
N ALA A 124 -6.16 1.49 -22.37
CA ALA A 124 -7.55 1.09 -22.51
C ALA A 124 -8.06 0.29 -21.31
N ASP A 125 -7.25 -0.67 -20.81
CA ASP A 125 -7.56 -1.41 -19.59
C ASP A 125 -7.69 -0.46 -18.39
N LEU A 126 -6.73 0.47 -18.23
CA LEU A 126 -6.72 1.43 -17.13
C LEU A 126 -7.95 2.37 -17.19
N ALA A 127 -8.33 2.84 -18.37
CA ALA A 127 -9.54 3.64 -18.54
C ALA A 127 -10.80 2.86 -18.15
N GLN A 128 -10.88 1.58 -18.53
CA GLN A 128 -11.99 0.71 -18.15
C GLN A 128 -12.02 0.45 -16.64
N PHE A 129 -10.87 0.21 -16.01
CA PHE A 129 -10.78 -0.02 -14.55
C PHE A 129 -11.21 1.22 -13.76
N ARG A 130 -10.80 2.41 -14.19
CA ARG A 130 -11.20 3.68 -13.56
C ARG A 130 -12.70 3.85 -13.63
N LYS A 131 -13.28 3.75 -14.84
CA LYS A 131 -14.72 3.86 -15.05
C LYS A 131 -15.51 2.86 -14.20
N ALA A 132 -15.08 1.61 -14.14
CA ALA A 132 -15.76 0.57 -13.37
C ALA A 132 -15.68 0.84 -11.85
N ALA A 133 -14.52 1.31 -11.35
CA ALA A 133 -14.37 1.67 -9.94
C ALA A 133 -15.24 2.88 -9.56
N GLU A 134 -15.26 3.92 -10.38
CA GLU A 134 -16.12 5.10 -10.15
C GLU A 134 -17.61 4.74 -10.17
N GLN A 135 -18.05 3.88 -11.10
CA GLN A 135 -19.41 3.36 -11.12
C GLN A 135 -19.75 2.59 -9.85
N ALA A 136 -18.87 1.69 -9.41
CA ALA A 136 -19.06 0.94 -8.17
C ALA A 136 -19.16 1.87 -6.94
N VAL A 137 -18.33 2.91 -6.86
CA VAL A 137 -18.43 3.93 -5.80
C VAL A 137 -19.81 4.59 -5.80
N MET A 138 -20.30 4.97 -6.97
CA MET A 138 -21.64 5.59 -7.08
C MET A 138 -22.77 4.61 -6.68
N GLU A 139 -22.64 3.33 -6.96
CA GLU A 139 -23.59 2.29 -6.53
C GLU A 139 -23.59 2.13 -5.01
N TYR A 140 -22.41 1.93 -4.40
CA TYR A 140 -22.27 1.84 -2.95
C TYR A 140 -22.82 3.09 -2.23
N ARG A 141 -22.58 4.27 -2.77
CA ARG A 141 -23.11 5.51 -2.20
C ARG A 141 -24.63 5.63 -2.31
N ARG A 142 -25.26 5.15 -3.37
CA ARG A 142 -26.73 5.06 -3.47
C ARG A 142 -27.32 4.11 -2.43
N GLU A 143 -26.57 3.09 -2.03
CA GLU A 143 -26.93 2.16 -0.94
C GLU A 143 -26.63 2.72 0.47
N GLY A 144 -26.16 3.97 0.56
CA GLY A 144 -25.84 4.65 1.80
C GLY A 144 -24.48 4.32 2.39
N ALA A 145 -23.58 3.68 1.62
CA ALA A 145 -22.21 3.44 2.05
C ALA A 145 -21.31 4.64 1.77
N GLU A 146 -20.37 4.91 2.68
CA GLU A 146 -19.33 5.91 2.49
C GLU A 146 -18.18 5.32 1.65
N ALA A 147 -18.34 5.31 0.32
CA ALA A 147 -17.42 4.67 -0.61
C ALA A 147 -16.49 5.67 -1.30
N TYR A 148 -15.27 5.22 -1.59
CA TYR A 148 -14.23 5.97 -2.28
C TYR A 148 -13.51 5.10 -3.29
N TYR A 149 -12.97 5.71 -4.35
CA TYR A 149 -12.04 5.02 -5.26
C TYR A 149 -10.60 5.51 -5.03
N TYR A 150 -9.66 4.68 -5.46
CA TYR A 150 -8.26 5.04 -5.56
C TYR A 150 -7.68 4.47 -6.85
N HIS A 151 -7.25 5.35 -7.75
CA HIS A 151 -6.67 4.97 -9.03
C HIS A 151 -5.15 4.99 -8.96
N THR A 152 -4.54 3.99 -9.56
CA THR A 152 -3.09 3.87 -9.72
C THR A 152 -2.74 3.65 -11.18
N ALA A 153 -1.44 3.61 -11.49
CA ALA A 153 -0.96 3.27 -12.82
C ALA A 153 -1.21 1.80 -13.22
N ARG A 154 -1.76 0.95 -12.33
CA ARG A 154 -1.93 -0.50 -12.60
C ARG A 154 -3.33 -1.02 -12.32
N ALA A 155 -4.06 -0.36 -11.46
CA ALA A 155 -5.35 -0.84 -10.96
C ALA A 155 -6.18 0.32 -10.44
N SER A 156 -7.47 0.07 -10.23
CA SER A 156 -8.37 0.94 -9.49
C SER A 156 -9.00 0.16 -8.35
N THR A 157 -9.01 0.72 -7.15
CA THR A 157 -9.61 0.09 -5.97
C THR A 157 -10.85 0.85 -5.52
N VAL A 158 -11.76 0.15 -4.85
CA VAL A 158 -12.91 0.73 -4.16
C VAL A 158 -12.84 0.37 -2.70
N THR A 159 -13.04 1.38 -1.86
CA THR A 159 -12.96 1.24 -0.41
C THR A 159 -14.21 1.82 0.25
N ILE A 160 -14.51 1.39 1.47
CA ILE A 160 -15.67 1.81 2.25
C ILE A 160 -15.24 2.25 3.65
N GLY A 161 -15.76 3.40 4.06
CA GLY A 161 -15.55 4.00 5.38
C GLY A 161 -14.21 4.69 5.52
N VAL A 162 -14.13 5.57 6.48
CA VAL A 162 -12.92 6.28 6.90
C VAL A 162 -12.75 6.04 8.39
N PHE A 163 -11.63 5.48 8.79
CA PHE A 163 -11.34 5.05 10.14
C PHE A 163 -10.07 5.70 10.66
N ALA A 164 -10.05 6.01 11.94
CA ALA A 164 -8.89 6.60 12.61
C ALA A 164 -7.85 5.53 13.00
N GLU A 165 -6.67 5.97 13.42
CA GLU A 165 -5.56 5.09 13.88
C GLU A 165 -6.01 4.10 14.96
N ASN A 166 -6.89 4.54 15.88
CA ASN A 166 -7.39 3.72 16.97
C ASN A 166 -8.45 2.69 16.54
N ASP A 167 -9.04 2.83 15.35
CA ASP A 167 -10.04 1.88 14.83
C ASP A 167 -9.44 0.58 14.32
N TYR A 168 -8.12 0.59 14.02
CA TYR A 168 -7.39 -0.60 13.59
C TYR A 168 -5.98 -0.58 14.18
N SER A 169 -5.88 -0.88 15.47
CA SER A 169 -4.62 -0.80 16.21
C SER A 169 -4.25 -2.13 16.85
N GLY A 170 -3.00 -2.54 16.63
CA GLY A 170 -2.35 -3.62 17.39
C GLY A 170 -1.79 -3.15 18.74
N ARG A 171 -1.92 -1.86 19.05
CA ARG A 171 -1.38 -1.29 20.26
C ARG A 171 -2.31 -1.58 21.45
N GLN A 172 -1.84 -2.37 22.38
CA GLN A 172 -2.54 -2.70 23.63
C GLN A 172 -1.81 -2.05 24.81
N VAL A 173 -2.55 -1.25 25.59
CA VAL A 173 -2.04 -0.72 26.86
C VAL A 173 -2.44 -1.69 27.97
N ARG A 174 -1.48 -2.30 28.63
CA ARG A 174 -1.73 -3.18 29.78
C ARG A 174 -2.10 -2.37 31.02
N PRO A 175 -2.73 -2.99 32.03
CA PRO A 175 -3.05 -2.32 33.31
C PRO A 175 -1.83 -1.74 34.04
N ASP A 176 -0.63 -2.26 33.77
CA ASP A 176 0.65 -1.78 34.31
C ASP A 176 1.24 -0.58 33.54
N GLY A 177 0.50 -0.04 32.54
CA GLY A 177 0.92 1.08 31.68
C GLY A 177 1.87 0.68 30.54
N ARG A 178 2.27 -0.59 30.43
CA ARG A 178 3.12 -1.05 29.32
C ARG A 178 2.33 -1.15 28.03
N VAL A 179 2.94 -0.68 26.96
CA VAL A 179 2.39 -0.78 25.59
C VAL A 179 2.98 -2.01 24.93
N THR A 180 2.10 -2.91 24.49
CA THR A 180 2.49 -4.07 23.65
C THR A 180 1.88 -3.90 22.26
N THR A 181 2.63 -4.32 21.24
CA THR A 181 2.15 -4.37 19.87
C THR A 181 1.78 -5.82 19.53
N GLY A 182 0.54 -6.01 19.11
CA GLY A 182 -0.01 -7.31 18.69
C GLY A 182 -0.64 -7.22 17.30
N THR A 183 -1.39 -8.24 16.93
CA THR A 183 -2.21 -8.20 15.71
C THR A 183 -3.26 -7.09 15.84
N PRO A 184 -3.41 -6.21 14.84
CA PRO A 184 -4.45 -5.18 14.86
C PRO A 184 -5.84 -5.77 15.05
N VAL A 185 -6.62 -5.16 15.92
CA VAL A 185 -8.01 -5.55 16.19
C VAL A 185 -8.92 -4.41 15.70
N PRO A 186 -9.91 -4.71 14.86
CA PRO A 186 -10.85 -3.71 14.39
C PRO A 186 -11.74 -3.20 15.53
N SER A 187 -12.03 -1.89 15.54
CA SER A 187 -13.04 -1.30 16.40
C SER A 187 -14.43 -1.87 16.08
N PRO A 188 -15.42 -1.74 16.96
CA PRO A 188 -16.80 -2.17 16.68
C PRO A 188 -17.35 -1.55 15.38
N ALA A 189 -17.05 -0.29 15.09
CA ALA A 189 -17.49 0.39 13.87
C ALA A 189 -16.86 -0.25 12.61
N LEU A 190 -15.57 -0.48 12.61
CA LEU A 190 -14.87 -1.15 11.50
C LEU A 190 -15.32 -2.61 11.37
N ALA A 191 -15.53 -3.32 12.47
CA ALA A 191 -16.00 -4.70 12.47
C ALA A 191 -17.38 -4.86 11.82
N GLU A 192 -18.31 -3.92 12.05
CA GLU A 192 -19.63 -3.91 11.40
C GLU A 192 -19.51 -3.68 9.89
N VAL A 193 -18.58 -2.82 9.45
CA VAL A 193 -18.33 -2.63 8.00
C VAL A 193 -17.72 -3.87 7.38
N ILE A 194 -16.74 -4.52 8.03
CA ILE A 194 -16.17 -5.79 7.58
C ILE A 194 -17.26 -6.87 7.47
N LYS A 195 -18.15 -6.96 8.44
CA LYS A 195 -19.28 -7.91 8.44
C LYS A 195 -20.26 -7.67 7.28
N LYS A 196 -20.52 -6.39 6.96
CA LYS A 196 -21.38 -6.00 5.83
C LYS A 196 -20.73 -6.26 4.47
N TYR A 197 -19.42 -6.07 4.38
CA TYR A 197 -18.63 -6.24 3.15
C TYR A 197 -17.48 -7.22 3.38
N PRO A 198 -17.75 -8.51 3.56
CA PRO A 198 -16.74 -9.47 4.02
C PRO A 198 -15.73 -9.88 2.94
N HIS A 199 -15.97 -9.53 1.69
CA HIS A 199 -15.14 -9.97 0.56
C HIS A 199 -14.69 -8.81 -0.33
N THR A 200 -13.49 -8.97 -0.92
CA THR A 200 -12.99 -8.11 -1.99
C THR A 200 -13.41 -8.69 -3.34
N LEU A 201 -14.10 -7.91 -4.16
CA LEU A 201 -14.43 -8.27 -5.53
C LEU A 201 -13.25 -7.96 -6.45
N VAL A 202 -12.95 -8.84 -7.39
CA VAL A 202 -11.99 -8.61 -8.46
C VAL A 202 -12.75 -8.44 -9.77
N ASN A 203 -12.62 -7.26 -10.40
CA ASN A 203 -13.37 -6.89 -11.59
C ASN A 203 -14.89 -7.11 -11.45
N GLY A 204 -15.42 -6.79 -10.26
CA GLY A 204 -16.84 -6.94 -9.94
C GLY A 204 -17.29 -8.36 -9.58
N GLN A 205 -16.38 -9.34 -9.53
CA GLN A 205 -16.70 -10.72 -9.24
C GLN A 205 -15.98 -11.20 -7.98
N GLY A 206 -16.65 -12.09 -7.22
CA GLY A 206 -16.01 -12.79 -6.11
C GLY A 206 -14.93 -13.73 -6.64
N LEU A 207 -13.68 -13.54 -6.24
CA LEU A 207 -12.57 -14.42 -6.59
C LEU A 207 -12.39 -15.48 -5.49
N ALA A 208 -12.50 -16.75 -5.85
CA ALA A 208 -12.17 -17.85 -4.96
C ALA A 208 -10.65 -18.01 -4.89
N VAL A 209 -10.08 -18.06 -3.68
CA VAL A 209 -8.65 -18.22 -3.44
C VAL A 209 -8.37 -19.48 -2.62
N GLY A 210 -7.25 -20.12 -2.92
CA GLY A 210 -6.79 -21.33 -2.25
C GLY A 210 -7.55 -22.61 -2.61
N THR A 211 -7.12 -23.71 -2.02
CA THR A 211 -7.70 -25.06 -2.25
C THR A 211 -9.15 -25.19 -1.78
N ASN A 212 -9.57 -24.35 -0.83
CA ASN A 212 -10.91 -24.39 -0.23
C ASN A 212 -11.92 -23.48 -0.93
N GLN A 213 -11.59 -22.87 -2.07
CA GLN A 213 -12.45 -21.99 -2.86
C GLN A 213 -13.13 -20.88 -2.02
N ARG A 214 -12.49 -20.39 -0.97
CA ARG A 214 -13.01 -19.29 -0.17
C ARG A 214 -12.85 -17.97 -0.93
N LEU A 215 -13.87 -17.12 -0.87
CA LEU A 215 -13.80 -15.80 -1.45
C LEU A 215 -12.69 -14.98 -0.76
N GLN A 216 -12.00 -14.15 -1.54
CA GLN A 216 -10.97 -13.26 -1.02
C GLN A 216 -11.59 -12.32 0.03
N PRO A 217 -11.10 -12.31 1.28
CA PRO A 217 -11.64 -11.42 2.30
C PRO A 217 -11.37 -9.95 1.94
N SER A 218 -12.25 -9.06 2.41
CA SER A 218 -11.98 -7.63 2.40
C SER A 218 -10.78 -7.30 3.31
N MET A 219 -10.05 -6.25 2.97
CA MET A 219 -8.82 -5.90 3.65
C MET A 219 -8.85 -4.46 4.16
N VAL A 220 -8.45 -4.28 5.42
CA VAL A 220 -8.19 -2.94 5.95
C VAL A 220 -6.89 -2.44 5.35
N VAL A 221 -6.93 -1.27 4.71
CA VAL A 221 -5.80 -0.64 4.06
C VAL A 221 -5.60 0.78 4.57
N GLU A 222 -4.36 1.27 4.56
CA GLU A 222 -4.08 2.66 4.90
C GLU A 222 -4.61 3.60 3.80
N ILE A 223 -5.19 4.73 4.22
CA ILE A 223 -5.54 5.81 3.31
C ILE A 223 -4.24 6.48 2.85
N PRO A 224 -4.05 6.72 1.54
CA PRO A 224 -2.86 7.37 0.99
C PRO A 224 -2.57 8.72 1.64
N ARG A 225 -1.29 9.08 1.72
CA ARG A 225 -0.82 10.37 2.26
C ARG A 225 -0.49 11.33 1.14
#